data_f04d1c000a39c0ceeb8903cfd6936952
#
_entry.id   f04d1c000a39c0ceeb8903cfd6936952
#
_cell.length_a   1.000
_cell.length_b   1.000
_cell.length_c   1.000
_cell.angle_alpha   90.00
_cell.angle_beta   90.00
_cell.angle_gamma   90.00
#
_symmetry.space_group_name_H-M   'P 1'
#
loop_
_entity.id
_entity.type
_entity.pdbx_description
1 polymer ?
#
loop_
_entity_poly.entity_id
_entity_poly.type
_entity_poly.pdbx_seq_one_letter_code
_entity_poly.pdbx_strand_id
1 'polypeptide(L)'
;HSLVQAMCNFNAKFNFVSPVELKMPSTVIQYIKNAGLEYHEYTSLEEVIPHSDIIYMTRVQRERFPDPLEYEKVKNSYILRNEMLENSKPNCRILHPLPRVNEIHTDVDANPKAYYFQQAQNGLFVRQALIAAILGLKWVYKSTRLRVNKTTSKK
;
A
#
# COMPACT_ATOMS: atom_id res chain seq x y z
N HIS A 1 -2.09 10.81 -1.67
CA HIS A 1 -3.15 11.71 -1.16
C HIS A 1 -4.53 11.03 -1.21
N SER A 2 -4.93 10.44 -2.35
CA SER A 2 -6.25 9.82 -2.53
C SER A 2 -6.56 8.69 -1.55
N LEU A 3 -5.56 7.88 -1.16
CA LEU A 3 -5.73 6.86 -0.13
C LEU A 3 -6.12 7.49 1.21
N VAL A 4 -5.45 8.56 1.61
CA VAL A 4 -5.77 9.27 2.87
C VAL A 4 -7.20 9.77 2.86
N GLN A 5 -7.63 10.41 1.75
CA GLN A 5 -9.01 10.88 1.60
C GLN A 5 -10.02 9.72 1.69
N ALA A 6 -9.74 8.59 1.04
CA ALA A 6 -10.60 7.41 1.12
C ALA A 6 -10.66 6.85 2.55
N MET A 7 -9.53 6.79 3.24
CA MET A 7 -9.44 6.29 4.62
C MET A 7 -10.08 7.22 5.66
N CYS A 8 -10.31 8.49 5.34
CA CYS A 8 -11.07 9.40 6.20
C CYS A 8 -12.54 8.98 6.40
N ASN A 9 -13.06 8.05 5.59
CA ASN A 9 -14.39 7.47 5.80
C ASN A 9 -14.38 6.30 6.81
N PHE A 10 -13.23 5.96 7.35
CA PHE A 10 -13.05 4.88 8.33
C PHE A 10 -12.42 5.45 9.60
N ASN A 11 -12.58 4.77 10.72
CA ASN A 11 -11.96 5.17 11.98
C ASN A 11 -10.45 4.83 11.97
N ALA A 12 -9.69 5.55 11.17
CA ALA A 12 -8.26 5.33 10.96
C ALA A 12 -7.43 6.38 11.70
N LYS A 13 -6.28 5.97 12.24
CA LYS A 13 -5.22 6.85 12.73
C LYS A 13 -4.08 6.86 11.72
N PHE A 14 -3.57 8.03 11.39
CA PHE A 14 -2.53 8.18 10.37
C PHE A 14 -1.18 8.48 11.00
N ASN A 15 -0.18 7.70 10.62
CA ASN A 15 1.22 7.98 10.90
C ASN A 15 1.93 8.24 9.56
N PHE A 16 2.30 9.48 9.30
CA PHE A 16 3.03 9.87 8.11
C PHE A 16 4.53 9.82 8.39
N VAL A 17 5.25 9.05 7.60
CA VAL A 17 6.71 8.99 7.67
C VAL A 17 7.28 9.53 6.39
N SER A 18 8.00 10.64 6.46
CA SER A 18 8.61 11.29 5.32
C SER A 18 9.78 12.19 5.74
N PRO A 19 10.75 12.45 4.84
CA PRO A 19 11.67 13.57 5.01
C PRO A 19 10.90 14.88 5.16
N VAL A 20 11.53 15.88 5.76
CA VAL A 20 10.90 17.18 6.04
C VAL A 20 10.41 17.85 4.75
N GLU A 21 11.12 17.63 3.66
CA GLU A 21 10.84 18.18 2.32
C GLU A 21 9.62 17.51 1.64
N LEU A 22 9.22 16.32 2.11
CA LEU A 22 8.15 15.54 1.51
C LEU A 22 6.94 15.36 2.43
N LYS A 23 6.74 16.28 3.35
CA LYS A 23 5.60 16.26 4.26
C LYS A 23 4.26 16.23 3.52
N MET A 24 3.25 15.68 4.19
CA MET A 24 1.89 15.67 3.67
C MET A 24 1.37 17.11 3.49
N PRO A 25 0.82 17.46 2.32
CA PRO A 25 0.27 18.80 2.08
C PRO A 25 -0.82 19.17 3.08
N SER A 26 -0.85 20.45 3.48
CA SER A 26 -1.83 20.98 4.43
C SER A 26 -3.29 20.74 3.99
N THR A 27 -3.56 20.76 2.69
CA THR A 27 -4.88 20.44 2.13
C THR A 27 -5.33 19.02 2.45
N VAL A 28 -4.41 18.03 2.44
CA VAL A 28 -4.70 16.65 2.79
C VAL A 28 -4.87 16.50 4.31
N ILE A 29 -4.03 17.17 5.09
CA ILE A 29 -4.16 17.21 6.55
C ILE A 29 -5.52 17.77 6.97
N GLN A 30 -6.03 18.77 6.23
CA GLN A 30 -7.34 19.34 6.53
C GLN A 30 -8.48 18.32 6.38
N TYR A 31 -8.40 17.38 5.42
CA TYR A 31 -9.39 16.30 5.31
C TYR A 31 -9.44 15.42 6.57
N ILE A 32 -8.26 15.10 7.14
CA ILE A 32 -8.16 14.28 8.35
C ILE A 32 -8.79 15.03 9.54
N LYS A 33 -8.45 16.32 9.69
CA LYS A 33 -9.01 17.18 10.75
C LYS A 33 -10.53 17.31 10.64
N ASN A 34 -11.04 17.52 9.43
CA ASN A 34 -12.48 17.62 9.19
C ASN A 34 -13.23 16.33 9.49
N ALA A 35 -12.56 15.17 9.33
CA ALA A 35 -13.10 13.86 9.71
C ALA A 35 -13.00 13.58 11.22
N GLY A 36 -12.37 14.45 12.00
CA GLY A 36 -12.15 14.25 13.45
C GLY A 36 -11.16 13.14 13.77
N LEU A 37 -10.25 12.82 12.85
CA LEU A 37 -9.30 11.72 12.99
C LEU A 37 -7.93 12.21 13.44
N GLU A 38 -7.16 11.29 14.06
CA GLU A 38 -5.81 11.56 14.53
C GLU A 38 -4.77 11.34 13.42
N TYR A 39 -3.74 12.19 13.42
CA TYR A 39 -2.54 11.98 12.62
C TYR A 39 -1.29 12.42 13.37
N HIS A 40 -0.17 11.80 13.03
CA HIS A 40 1.15 12.16 13.50
C HIS A 40 2.16 12.15 12.34
N GLU A 41 3.20 12.95 12.45
CA GLU A 41 4.29 13.01 11.47
C GLU A 41 5.59 12.52 12.11
N TYR A 42 6.31 11.69 11.40
CA TYR A 42 7.58 11.06 11.82
C TYR A 42 8.61 11.18 10.71
N THR A 43 9.86 11.01 11.08
CA THR A 43 10.99 10.96 10.14
C THR A 43 11.69 9.58 10.13
N SER A 44 11.30 8.65 11.01
CA SER A 44 11.82 7.28 11.06
C SER A 44 10.69 6.25 10.92
N LEU A 45 10.96 5.19 10.14
CA LEU A 45 10.07 4.03 10.02
C LEU A 45 10.04 3.20 11.30
N GLU A 46 11.18 3.06 11.95
CA GLU A 46 11.37 2.25 13.14
C GLU A 46 10.46 2.70 14.29
N GLU A 47 10.21 4.00 14.40
CA GLU A 47 9.33 4.56 15.43
C GLU A 47 7.87 4.12 15.27
N VAL A 48 7.41 3.88 14.04
CA VAL A 48 5.99 3.64 13.75
C VAL A 48 5.65 2.17 13.48
N ILE A 49 6.61 1.37 13.04
CA ILE A 49 6.41 -0.05 12.70
C ILE A 49 5.75 -0.84 13.85
N PRO A 50 6.19 -0.72 15.13
CA PRO A 50 5.60 -1.48 16.24
C PRO A 50 4.14 -1.16 16.52
N HIS A 51 3.67 0.01 16.11
CA HIS A 51 2.33 0.51 16.40
C HIS A 51 1.37 0.41 15.22
N SER A 52 1.88 0.04 14.03
CA SER A 52 1.12 0.05 12.79
C SER A 52 0.40 -1.28 12.54
N ASP A 53 -0.87 -1.22 12.14
CA ASP A 53 -1.63 -2.36 11.62
C ASP A 53 -1.42 -2.51 10.12
N ILE A 54 -1.21 -1.39 9.43
CA ILE A 54 -0.91 -1.32 7.99
C ILE A 54 0.29 -0.42 7.77
N ILE A 55 1.27 -0.91 7.04
CA ILE A 55 2.40 -0.14 6.52
C ILE A 55 2.19 0.01 5.02
N TYR A 56 1.88 1.22 4.57
CA TYR A 56 1.67 1.50 3.16
C TYR A 56 2.90 2.22 2.61
N MET A 57 3.76 1.48 1.93
CA MET A 57 4.96 2.02 1.30
C MET A 57 4.66 2.60 -0.07
N THR A 58 5.33 3.69 -0.40
CA THR A 58 5.28 4.30 -1.73
C THR A 58 6.68 4.68 -2.18
N ARG A 59 6.95 4.62 -3.47
CA ARG A 59 8.20 5.14 -4.01
C ARG A 59 8.24 6.67 -3.94
N VAL A 60 9.43 7.23 -3.82
CA VAL A 60 9.66 8.66 -4.06
C VAL A 60 9.55 8.91 -5.57
N GLN A 61 8.63 9.76 -5.98
CA GLN A 61 8.32 10.01 -7.38
C GLN A 61 9.29 11.03 -7.97
N ARG A 62 10.26 10.57 -8.77
CA ARG A 62 11.27 11.44 -9.44
C ARG A 62 10.62 12.56 -10.25
N GLU A 63 9.53 12.27 -10.91
CA GLU A 63 8.76 13.16 -11.77
C GLU A 63 8.18 14.39 -11.05
N ARG A 64 8.22 14.42 -9.73
CA ARG A 64 7.76 15.55 -8.90
C ARG A 64 8.87 16.53 -8.51
N PHE A 65 10.11 16.18 -8.80
CA PHE A 65 11.27 17.00 -8.47
C PHE A 65 11.72 17.78 -9.70
N PRO A 66 11.67 19.14 -9.69
CA PRO A 66 12.22 19.95 -10.78
C PRO A 66 13.73 19.78 -10.92
N ASP A 67 14.44 19.65 -9.79
CA ASP A 67 15.88 19.42 -9.75
C ASP A 67 16.19 17.94 -9.47
N PRO A 68 16.89 17.22 -10.37
CA PRO A 68 17.35 15.86 -10.14
C PRO A 68 18.21 15.68 -8.90
N LEU A 69 18.97 16.70 -8.48
CA LEU A 69 19.82 16.63 -7.29
C LEU A 69 19.00 16.56 -5.99
N GLU A 70 17.85 17.21 -5.94
CA GLU A 70 16.94 17.11 -4.80
C GLU A 70 16.36 15.70 -4.69
N TYR A 71 15.97 15.09 -5.81
CA TYR A 71 15.52 13.69 -5.82
C TYR A 71 16.60 12.73 -5.32
N GLU A 72 17.86 12.91 -5.75
CA GLU A 72 18.97 12.04 -5.35
C GLU A 72 19.19 12.04 -3.81
N LYS A 73 18.92 13.16 -3.14
CA LYS A 73 19.04 13.25 -1.67
C LYS A 73 18.01 12.40 -0.91
N VAL A 74 16.82 12.22 -1.49
CA VAL A 74 15.66 11.63 -0.79
C VAL A 74 15.21 10.28 -1.36
N LYS A 75 15.69 9.87 -2.54
CA LYS A 75 15.24 8.65 -3.23
C LYS A 75 15.37 7.36 -2.42
N ASN A 76 16.36 7.32 -1.52
CA ASN A 76 16.65 6.16 -0.67
C ASN A 76 16.42 6.46 0.82
N SER A 77 15.66 7.49 1.17
CA SER A 77 15.43 7.87 2.58
C SER A 77 14.78 6.75 3.38
N TYR A 78 13.98 5.90 2.71
CA TYR A 78 13.30 4.80 3.36
C TYR A 78 13.39 3.54 2.51
N ILE A 79 14.01 2.51 3.08
CA ILE A 79 14.06 1.17 2.51
C ILE A 79 13.57 0.22 3.59
N LEU A 80 12.37 -0.32 3.41
CA LEU A 80 11.82 -1.31 4.34
C LEU A 80 12.55 -2.63 4.14
N ARG A 81 13.12 -3.17 5.24
CA ARG A 81 13.83 -4.46 5.30
C ARG A 81 13.11 -5.42 6.23
N ASN A 82 13.33 -6.70 6.01
CA ASN A 82 12.68 -7.74 6.79
C ASN A 82 13.02 -7.66 8.29
N GLU A 83 14.25 -7.33 8.65
CA GLU A 83 14.70 -7.14 10.04
C GLU A 83 13.90 -6.08 10.80
N MET A 84 13.48 -5.00 10.13
CA MET A 84 12.68 -3.92 10.73
C MET A 84 11.29 -4.40 11.17
N LEU A 85 10.82 -5.54 10.64
CA LEU A 85 9.47 -6.08 10.89
C LEU A 85 9.40 -7.00 12.11
N GLU A 86 10.52 -7.31 12.76
CA GLU A 86 10.57 -8.20 13.92
C GLU A 86 9.65 -7.71 15.05
N ASN A 87 9.66 -6.40 15.31
CA ASN A 87 8.85 -5.78 16.35
C ASN A 87 7.46 -5.31 15.85
N SER A 88 7.08 -5.61 14.61
CA SER A 88 5.77 -5.23 14.10
C SER A 88 4.65 -6.11 14.65
N LYS A 89 3.44 -5.56 14.74
CA LYS A 89 2.26 -6.31 15.21
C LYS A 89 2.08 -7.63 14.43
N PRO A 90 1.57 -8.70 15.07
CA PRO A 90 1.34 -9.99 14.40
C PRO A 90 0.41 -9.90 13.19
N ASN A 91 -0.60 -9.02 13.27
CA ASN A 91 -1.60 -8.79 12.21
C ASN A 91 -1.18 -7.71 11.20
N CYS A 92 -0.01 -7.10 11.35
CA CYS A 92 0.47 -6.06 10.44
C CYS A 92 0.48 -6.54 8.99
N ARG A 93 0.10 -5.67 8.05
CA ARG A 93 0.18 -5.93 6.60
C ARG A 93 0.94 -4.83 5.91
N ILE A 94 1.83 -5.24 5.01
CA ILE A 94 2.64 -4.34 4.19
C ILE A 94 1.98 -4.23 2.83
N LEU A 95 1.64 -3.02 2.45
CA LEU A 95 0.99 -2.68 1.19
C LEU A 95 1.90 -1.79 0.34
N HIS A 96 1.76 -1.88 -0.97
CA HIS A 96 2.45 -1.05 -1.95
C HIS A 96 1.66 -1.03 -3.26
N PRO A 97 1.50 0.12 -3.92
CA PRO A 97 0.72 0.19 -5.17
C PRO A 97 1.38 -0.48 -6.37
N LEU A 98 2.66 -0.84 -6.26
CA LEU A 98 3.50 -1.39 -7.34
C LEU A 98 3.49 -0.56 -8.65
N PRO A 99 4.54 -0.60 -9.47
CA PRO A 99 5.81 -1.31 -9.24
C PRO A 99 6.66 -0.62 -8.17
N ARG A 100 7.41 -1.41 -7.40
CA ARG A 100 8.44 -0.88 -6.49
C ARG A 100 9.78 -0.75 -7.22
N VAL A 101 10.67 0.07 -6.65
CA VAL A 101 12.07 0.19 -7.06
C VAL A 101 12.93 -0.43 -5.96
N ASN A 102 13.28 0.33 -4.92
CA ASN A 102 14.13 -0.09 -3.81
C ASN A 102 13.54 0.25 -2.42
N GLU A 103 12.41 0.91 -2.36
CA GLU A 103 11.74 1.31 -1.11
C GLU A 103 11.22 0.12 -0.28
N ILE A 104 11.07 -1.05 -0.87
CA ILE A 104 10.91 -2.33 -0.16
C ILE A 104 11.99 -3.27 -0.69
N HIS A 105 12.88 -3.71 0.18
CA HIS A 105 13.91 -4.67 -0.15
C HIS A 105 13.31 -6.06 -0.45
N THR A 106 13.95 -6.83 -1.31
CA THR A 106 13.43 -8.14 -1.75
C THR A 106 13.37 -9.20 -0.65
N ASP A 107 14.11 -9.02 0.45
CA ASP A 107 14.04 -9.89 1.61
C ASP A 107 12.65 -9.88 2.31
N VAL A 108 11.88 -8.82 2.10
CA VAL A 108 10.51 -8.70 2.62
C VAL A 108 9.53 -9.60 1.87
N ASP A 109 9.82 -10.01 0.64
CA ASP A 109 8.87 -10.76 -0.21
C ASP A 109 8.44 -12.10 0.40
N ALA A 110 9.34 -12.75 1.13
CA ALA A 110 9.06 -14.01 1.82
C ALA A 110 8.35 -13.84 3.17
N ASN A 111 8.22 -12.60 3.67
CA ASN A 111 7.57 -12.32 4.95
C ASN A 111 6.05 -12.51 4.82
N PRO A 112 5.38 -13.25 5.73
CA PRO A 112 3.93 -13.46 5.70
C PRO A 112 3.11 -12.17 5.84
N LYS A 113 3.74 -11.06 6.26
CA LYS A 113 3.12 -9.73 6.34
C LYS A 113 3.16 -8.98 5.01
N ALA A 114 3.96 -9.43 4.02
CA ALA A 114 4.02 -8.86 2.68
C ALA A 114 2.70 -9.15 1.93
N TYR A 115 1.87 -8.14 1.74
CA TYR A 115 0.54 -8.29 1.15
C TYR A 115 0.38 -7.54 -0.19
N TYR A 116 1.42 -6.88 -0.66
CA TYR A 116 1.36 -6.03 -1.86
C TYR A 116 1.12 -6.80 -3.16
N PHE A 117 1.55 -8.06 -3.27
CA PHE A 117 1.22 -8.89 -4.44
C PHE A 117 -0.26 -9.29 -4.44
N GLN A 118 -0.81 -9.66 -3.28
CA GLN A 118 -2.23 -9.93 -3.12
C GLN A 118 -3.06 -8.67 -3.34
N GLN A 119 -2.58 -7.52 -2.87
CA GLN A 119 -3.20 -6.21 -3.13
C GLN A 119 -3.30 -5.93 -4.63
N ALA A 120 -2.25 -6.18 -5.41
CA ALA A 120 -2.26 -5.99 -6.86
C ALA A 120 -3.33 -6.86 -7.54
N GLN A 121 -3.45 -8.13 -7.15
CA GLN A 121 -4.48 -9.03 -7.63
C GLN A 121 -5.88 -8.57 -7.24
N ASN A 122 -6.08 -8.16 -5.99
CA ASN A 122 -7.36 -7.61 -5.51
C ASN A 122 -7.75 -6.36 -6.29
N GLY A 123 -6.78 -5.53 -6.64
CA GLY A 123 -7.00 -4.34 -7.46
C GLY A 123 -7.59 -4.65 -8.85
N LEU A 124 -7.21 -5.78 -9.46
CA LEU A 124 -7.82 -6.24 -10.71
C LEU A 124 -9.30 -6.55 -10.52
N PHE A 125 -9.64 -7.33 -9.50
CA PHE A 125 -11.03 -7.71 -9.23
C PHE A 125 -11.91 -6.50 -8.89
N VAL A 126 -11.40 -5.57 -8.09
CA VAL A 126 -12.14 -4.34 -7.74
C VAL A 126 -12.43 -3.49 -8.97
N ARG A 127 -11.43 -3.32 -9.87
CA ARG A 127 -11.63 -2.57 -11.13
C ARG A 127 -12.66 -3.23 -12.02
N GLN A 128 -12.63 -4.56 -12.17
CA GLN A 128 -13.61 -5.30 -12.95
C GLN A 128 -15.02 -5.14 -12.35
N ALA A 129 -15.15 -5.27 -11.03
CA ALA A 129 -16.42 -5.09 -10.34
C ALA A 129 -16.99 -3.67 -10.52
N LEU A 130 -16.12 -2.65 -10.43
CA LEU A 130 -16.51 -1.26 -10.62
C LEU A 130 -17.03 -1.01 -12.04
N ILE A 131 -16.33 -1.50 -13.06
CA ILE A 131 -16.76 -1.36 -14.46
C ILE A 131 -18.10 -2.08 -14.66
N ALA A 132 -18.26 -3.30 -14.17
CA ALA A 132 -19.50 -4.04 -14.25
C ALA A 132 -20.67 -3.29 -13.60
N ALA A 133 -20.42 -2.70 -12.42
CA ALA A 133 -21.43 -1.92 -11.70
C ALA A 133 -21.87 -0.67 -12.49
N ILE A 134 -20.92 0.07 -13.07
CA ILE A 134 -21.21 1.26 -13.89
C ILE A 134 -22.03 0.90 -15.14
N LEU A 135 -21.75 -0.25 -15.74
CA LEU A 135 -22.46 -0.75 -16.92
C LEU A 135 -23.78 -1.47 -16.58
N GLY A 136 -24.18 -1.53 -15.31
CA GLY A 136 -25.38 -2.24 -14.88
C GLY A 136 -25.32 -3.76 -15.06
N LEU A 137 -24.15 -4.33 -15.22
CA LEU A 137 -23.96 -5.77 -15.41
C LEU A 137 -24.01 -6.49 -14.05
N LYS A 138 -24.68 -7.64 -14.03
CA LYS A 138 -24.62 -8.51 -12.84
C LYS A 138 -23.25 -9.16 -12.73
N TRP A 139 -22.54 -8.86 -11.64
CA TRP A 139 -21.28 -9.52 -11.33
C TRP A 139 -21.55 -10.96 -10.88
N VAL A 140 -21.13 -11.92 -11.70
CA VAL A 140 -21.17 -13.33 -11.32
C VAL A 140 -19.73 -13.74 -10.99
N TYR A 141 -19.41 -13.88 -9.71
CA TYR A 141 -18.16 -14.46 -9.25
C TYR A 141 -18.17 -15.96 -9.59
N LYS A 142 -17.65 -16.33 -10.76
CA LYS A 142 -17.29 -17.73 -11.03
C LYS A 142 -15.95 -17.97 -10.33
N SER A 143 -16.01 -18.67 -9.20
CA SER A 143 -14.83 -19.29 -8.59
C SER A 143 -14.18 -20.19 -9.65
N THR A 144 -13.13 -19.70 -10.32
CA THR A 144 -12.33 -20.50 -11.24
C THR A 144 -11.41 -21.42 -10.42
N ARG A 145 -11.99 -22.39 -9.72
CA ARG A 145 -11.28 -23.64 -9.52
C ARG A 145 -11.20 -24.29 -10.90
N LEU A 146 -10.06 -24.18 -11.54
CA LEU A 146 -9.70 -25.01 -12.69
C LEU A 146 -9.84 -26.47 -12.26
N ARG A 147 -10.99 -27.07 -12.51
CA ARG A 147 -11.11 -28.54 -12.57
C ARG A 147 -10.38 -28.94 -13.85
N VAL A 148 -9.15 -29.38 -13.71
CA VAL A 148 -8.49 -30.17 -14.74
C VAL A 148 -9.32 -31.47 -14.84
N ASN A 149 -10.23 -31.52 -15.82
CA ASN A 149 -10.89 -32.75 -16.18
C ASN A 149 -9.82 -33.67 -16.75
N LYS A 150 -9.37 -34.65 -15.96
CA LYS A 150 -8.66 -35.79 -16.47
C LYS A 150 -9.64 -36.54 -17.38
N THR A 151 -9.50 -36.37 -18.67
CA THR A 151 -10.07 -37.26 -19.67
C THR A 151 -9.45 -38.63 -19.48
N THR A 152 -10.15 -39.52 -18.78
CA THR A 152 -9.85 -40.94 -18.82
C THR A 152 -10.20 -41.46 -20.19
N SER A 153 -9.17 -41.63 -21.04
CA SER A 153 -9.24 -42.49 -22.22
C SER A 153 -9.61 -43.89 -21.74
N LYS A 154 -10.82 -44.36 -22.05
CA LYS A 154 -11.14 -45.77 -22.06
C LYS A 154 -11.04 -46.26 -23.50
N LYS A 155 -10.17 -47.24 -23.68
CA LYS A 155 -10.21 -48.15 -24.83
C LYS A 155 -11.51 -48.91 -24.88
#